data_8d842e4c166700dd4fc2b2245ef3a062
#
_entry.id   8d842e4c166700dd4fc2b2245ef3a062
#
_cell.length_a   1.000
_cell.length_b   1.000
_cell.length_c   1.000
_cell.angle_alpha   90.00
_cell.angle_beta   90.00
_cell.angle_gamma   90.00
#
_symmetry.space_group_name_H-M   'P 1'
#
loop_
_entity.id
_entity.type
_entity.pdbx_description
1 polymer ?
#
loop_
_entity_poly.entity_id
_entity_poly.type
_entity_poly.pdbx_seq_one_letter_code
_entity_poly.pdbx_strand_id
1 'polypeptide(L)'
;FLVGSTISKVVGDINIVHPKRKDPTNRKQTKTVDNDDMISALIHFQNGVHGHIGASRVTWGKKCGLTWELHGTEGTIIFDQERLNEIKLFTRQKKKSTDGFRTILTGPDHPFYKSFLPNGGHSLGFMDVKMCELQMLLFAIEHDTETWPNFESGYEIEKVMDAVDRSALSGRWIKI
;
A
#
# COMPACT_ATOMS: atom_id res chain seq x y z
N PHE A 1 -8.66 5.32 -2.36
CA PHE A 1 -8.39 5.79 -3.71
C PHE A 1 -8.71 4.73 -4.76
N LEU A 2 -7.92 3.65 -4.92
CA LEU A 2 -8.07 2.65 -6.01
C LEU A 2 -9.46 1.99 -6.05
N VAL A 3 -10.09 1.76 -4.90
CA VAL A 3 -11.42 1.13 -4.79
C VAL A 3 -12.55 2.15 -4.96
N GLY A 4 -12.25 3.45 -4.85
CA GLY A 4 -13.26 4.52 -4.94
C GLY A 4 -14.29 4.51 -3.81
N SER A 5 -13.96 3.96 -2.63
CA SER A 5 -14.86 3.83 -1.50
C SER A 5 -14.09 3.77 -0.19
N THR A 6 -14.71 4.16 0.91
CA THR A 6 -14.16 4.04 2.26
C THR A 6 -14.39 2.64 2.84
N ILE A 7 -13.57 2.26 3.80
CA ILE A 7 -13.72 0.99 4.53
C ILE A 7 -14.87 1.14 5.53
N SER A 8 -15.76 0.18 5.60
CA SER A 8 -16.94 0.18 6.47
C SER A 8 -16.76 -0.64 7.73
N LYS A 9 -15.98 -1.72 7.65
CA LYS A 9 -15.68 -2.60 8.78
C LYS A 9 -14.44 -3.45 8.51
N VAL A 10 -13.81 -3.86 9.59
CA VAL A 10 -12.62 -4.73 9.57
C VAL A 10 -12.76 -5.85 10.59
N VAL A 11 -12.09 -6.97 10.33
CA VAL A 11 -11.72 -7.96 11.34
C VAL A 11 -10.26 -8.30 11.13
N GLY A 12 -9.47 -8.31 12.20
CA GLY A 12 -8.03 -8.51 12.11
C GLY A 12 -7.45 -9.17 13.33
N ASP A 13 -6.21 -9.59 13.17
CA ASP A 13 -5.35 -10.16 14.19
C ASP A 13 -3.97 -9.54 14.13
N ILE A 14 -3.33 -9.39 15.27
CA ILE A 14 -1.98 -8.86 15.44
C ILE A 14 -1.11 -9.85 16.18
N ASN A 15 0.18 -9.88 15.89
CA ASN A 15 1.11 -10.83 16.52
C ASN A 15 2.44 -10.15 16.86
N ILE A 16 2.93 -10.42 18.07
CA ILE A 16 4.26 -10.04 18.55
C ILE A 16 5.16 -11.28 18.45
N VAL A 17 5.90 -11.41 17.36
CA VAL A 17 6.80 -12.54 17.09
C VAL A 17 8.03 -12.53 18.01
N HIS A 18 8.50 -11.32 18.36
CA HIS A 18 9.66 -11.11 19.22
C HIS A 18 9.28 -10.36 20.50
N PRO A 19 8.66 -11.05 21.48
CA PRO A 19 8.14 -10.41 22.70
C PRO A 19 9.24 -9.84 23.62
N LYS A 20 10.49 -10.16 23.36
CA LYS A 20 11.65 -9.63 24.09
C LYS A 20 12.75 -9.21 23.14
N ARG A 21 13.27 -8.02 23.34
CA ARG A 21 14.39 -7.47 22.55
C ARG A 21 15.45 -6.87 23.46
N LYS A 22 16.72 -6.87 23.00
CA LYS A 22 17.81 -6.21 23.70
C LYS A 22 17.56 -4.70 23.78
N ASP A 23 17.74 -4.13 24.95
CA ASP A 23 17.65 -2.68 25.13
C ASP A 23 18.71 -1.97 24.27
N PRO A 24 18.33 -1.02 23.38
CA PRO A 24 19.30 -0.30 22.56
C PRO A 24 20.29 0.55 23.38
N THR A 25 19.89 0.99 24.57
CA THR A 25 20.72 1.80 25.47
C THR A 25 21.60 0.95 26.38
N ASN A 26 21.19 -0.28 26.69
CA ASN A 26 21.97 -1.24 27.48
C ASN A 26 21.78 -2.66 26.95
N ARG A 27 22.61 -3.07 26.00
CA ARG A 27 22.55 -4.36 25.32
C ARG A 27 22.68 -5.61 26.24
N LYS A 28 23.06 -5.43 27.50
CA LYS A 28 23.08 -6.49 28.53
C LYS A 28 21.69 -6.78 29.09
N GLN A 29 20.75 -5.85 28.91
CA GLN A 29 19.37 -5.98 29.36
C GLN A 29 18.43 -6.32 28.20
N THR A 30 17.37 -7.02 28.55
CA THR A 30 16.28 -7.35 27.63
C THR A 30 15.01 -6.71 28.14
N LYS A 31 14.27 -6.04 27.26
CA LYS A 31 12.97 -5.43 27.54
C LYS A 31 11.86 -6.20 26.85
N THR A 32 10.70 -6.20 27.46
CA THR A 32 9.45 -6.66 26.84
C THR A 32 9.06 -5.68 25.72
N VAL A 33 8.57 -6.21 24.64
CA VAL A 33 8.05 -5.48 23.47
C VAL A 33 6.54 -5.63 23.47
N ASP A 34 5.83 -4.54 23.33
CA ASP A 34 4.38 -4.43 23.35
C ASP A 34 3.77 -4.00 22.00
N ASN A 35 4.63 -3.57 21.04
CA ASN A 35 4.20 -3.29 19.70
C ASN A 35 4.24 -4.55 18.81
N ASP A 36 3.28 -4.67 17.93
CA ASP A 36 3.13 -5.78 17.00
C ASP A 36 4.27 -5.89 15.97
N ASP A 37 4.51 -7.09 15.51
CA ASP A 37 5.42 -7.43 14.42
C ASP A 37 4.68 -7.78 13.12
N MET A 38 3.45 -8.24 13.25
CA MET A 38 2.61 -8.69 12.13
C MET A 38 1.15 -8.32 12.35
N ILE A 39 0.48 -8.03 11.24
CA ILE A 39 -0.96 -7.79 11.18
C ILE A 39 -1.55 -8.56 10.00
N SER A 40 -2.76 -9.08 10.18
CA SER A 40 -3.61 -9.65 9.13
C SER A 40 -5.04 -9.21 9.33
N ALA A 41 -5.68 -8.64 8.30
CA ALA A 41 -7.03 -8.15 8.40
C ALA A 41 -7.85 -8.43 7.14
N LEU A 42 -9.13 -8.75 7.33
CA LEU A 42 -10.14 -8.70 6.28
C LEU A 42 -10.89 -7.37 6.38
N ILE A 43 -11.18 -6.79 5.24
CA ILE A 43 -11.82 -5.47 5.12
C ILE A 43 -13.04 -5.53 4.21
N HIS A 44 -14.07 -4.78 4.56
CA HIS A 44 -15.23 -4.52 3.71
C HIS A 44 -15.33 -3.03 3.42
N PHE A 45 -15.56 -2.70 2.17
CA PHE A 45 -15.81 -1.34 1.73
C PHE A 45 -17.32 -1.03 1.73
N GLN A 46 -17.69 0.25 1.77
CA GLN A 46 -19.08 0.66 1.75
C GLN A 46 -19.79 0.30 0.44
N ASN A 47 -19.06 0.27 -0.67
CA ASN A 47 -19.59 -0.13 -1.99
C ASN A 47 -19.68 -1.66 -2.19
N GLY A 48 -19.47 -2.46 -1.14
CA GLY A 48 -19.59 -3.92 -1.18
C GLY A 48 -18.30 -4.66 -1.63
N VAL A 49 -17.24 -3.96 -1.97
CA VAL A 49 -15.95 -4.59 -2.26
C VAL A 49 -15.34 -5.16 -0.98
N HIS A 50 -14.70 -6.29 -1.09
CA HIS A 50 -13.97 -6.95 0.00
C HIS A 50 -12.48 -6.99 -0.32
N GLY A 51 -11.67 -6.95 0.72
CA GLY A 51 -10.22 -7.04 0.58
C GLY A 51 -9.55 -7.66 1.81
N HIS A 52 -8.26 -7.81 1.72
CA HIS A 52 -7.42 -8.19 2.85
C HIS A 52 -6.18 -7.32 2.89
N ILE A 53 -5.66 -7.11 4.10
CA ILE A 53 -4.41 -6.38 4.35
C ILE A 53 -3.54 -7.30 5.19
N GLY A 54 -2.26 -7.38 4.83
CA GLY A 54 -1.24 -8.02 5.64
C GLY A 54 0.00 -7.13 5.71
N ALA A 55 0.57 -6.97 6.89
CA ALA A 55 1.85 -6.31 7.06
C ALA A 55 2.73 -7.12 8.01
N SER A 56 4.02 -7.12 7.76
CA SER A 56 4.98 -7.83 8.62
C SER A 56 6.34 -7.16 8.53
N ARG A 57 6.94 -6.90 9.67
CA ARG A 57 8.33 -6.40 9.78
C ARG A 57 9.36 -7.53 9.98
N VAL A 58 8.91 -8.78 10.03
CA VAL A 58 9.74 -9.95 10.35
C VAL A 58 9.82 -10.96 9.21
N THR A 59 9.29 -10.63 8.04
CA THR A 59 9.33 -11.49 6.86
C THR A 59 10.71 -11.51 6.23
N TRP A 60 11.35 -12.67 6.22
CA TRP A 60 12.64 -12.87 5.57
C TRP A 60 12.51 -12.84 4.04
N GLY A 61 13.52 -12.27 3.38
CA GLY A 61 13.62 -12.21 1.90
C GLY A 61 12.99 -10.98 1.26
N LYS A 62 12.02 -10.33 1.89
CA LYS A 62 11.49 -9.04 1.45
C LYS A 62 12.37 -7.90 1.97
N LYS A 63 12.60 -6.88 1.15
CA LYS A 63 13.38 -5.68 1.51
C LYS A 63 12.49 -4.50 1.87
N CYS A 64 11.62 -4.12 0.93
CA CYS A 64 10.58 -3.12 1.12
C CYS A 64 9.34 -3.54 0.32
N GLY A 65 8.85 -4.74 0.65
CA GLY A 65 7.82 -5.42 -0.14
C GLY A 65 6.44 -4.85 0.11
N LEU A 66 6.12 -3.75 -0.55
CA LEU A 66 4.74 -3.29 -0.69
C LEU A 66 4.18 -3.84 -1.99
N THR A 67 3.22 -4.73 -1.90
CA THR A 67 2.50 -5.29 -3.05
C THR A 67 1.01 -5.09 -2.88
N TRP A 68 0.31 -4.86 -3.98
CA TRP A 68 -1.15 -4.87 -3.96
C TRP A 68 -1.69 -5.41 -5.29
N GLU A 69 -2.85 -6.02 -5.19
CA GLU A 69 -3.60 -6.54 -6.32
C GLU A 69 -5.02 -6.01 -6.26
N LEU A 70 -5.52 -5.54 -7.41
CA LEU A 70 -6.90 -5.08 -7.56
C LEU A 70 -7.57 -5.90 -8.65
N HIS A 71 -8.59 -6.67 -8.28
CA HIS A 71 -9.37 -7.50 -9.16
C HIS A 71 -10.72 -6.86 -9.44
N GLY A 72 -10.97 -6.56 -10.71
CA GLY A 72 -12.25 -6.05 -11.21
C GLY A 72 -12.92 -7.03 -12.18
N THR A 73 -14.14 -6.72 -12.58
CA THR A 73 -14.92 -7.56 -13.52
C THR A 73 -14.32 -7.62 -14.91
N GLU A 74 -13.57 -6.60 -15.32
CA GLU A 74 -12.99 -6.46 -16.65
C GLU A 74 -11.45 -6.60 -16.67
N GLY A 75 -10.82 -6.70 -15.50
CA GLY A 75 -9.37 -6.79 -15.45
C GLY A 75 -8.78 -6.86 -14.07
N THR A 76 -7.46 -7.00 -14.03
CA THR A 76 -6.66 -7.06 -12.80
C THR A 76 -5.41 -6.20 -12.95
N ILE A 77 -5.06 -5.46 -11.91
CA ILE A 77 -3.81 -4.72 -11.80
C ILE A 77 -3.02 -5.29 -10.63
N ILE A 78 -1.72 -5.51 -10.82
CA ILE A 78 -0.79 -5.91 -9.78
C ILE A 78 0.38 -4.93 -9.75
N PHE A 79 0.73 -4.47 -8.57
CA PHE A 79 1.91 -3.64 -8.31
C PHE A 79 2.81 -4.30 -7.28
N ASP A 80 4.12 -4.19 -7.48
CA ASP A 80 5.16 -4.62 -6.56
C ASP A 80 6.22 -3.52 -6.45
N GLN A 81 6.37 -2.94 -5.26
CA GLN A 81 7.34 -1.87 -5.03
C GLN A 81 8.80 -2.30 -5.24
N GLU A 82 9.13 -3.58 -5.03
CA GLU A 82 10.47 -4.10 -5.32
C GLU A 82 10.74 -4.16 -6.84
N ARG A 83 9.70 -3.94 -7.67
CA ARG A 83 9.72 -3.76 -9.12
C ARG A 83 9.07 -2.44 -9.54
N LEU A 84 9.49 -1.36 -8.91
CA LEU A 84 8.87 -0.02 -8.89
C LEU A 84 8.50 0.53 -10.28
N ASN A 85 9.23 0.15 -11.33
CA ASN A 85 9.10 0.74 -12.66
C ASN A 85 8.17 -0.04 -13.60
N GLU A 86 7.33 -0.91 -13.06
CA GLU A 86 6.38 -1.69 -13.87
C GLU A 86 5.10 -2.00 -13.10
N ILE A 87 4.03 -2.21 -13.85
CA ILE A 87 2.81 -2.83 -13.35
C ILE A 87 2.45 -4.02 -14.23
N LYS A 88 1.75 -4.99 -13.65
CA LYS A 88 1.10 -6.06 -14.43
C LYS A 88 -0.37 -5.72 -14.59
N LEU A 89 -0.81 -5.71 -15.84
CA LEU A 89 -2.19 -5.43 -16.20
C LEU A 89 -2.76 -6.60 -17.00
N PHE A 90 -3.86 -7.16 -16.52
CA PHE A 90 -4.74 -8.01 -17.29
C PHE A 90 -5.99 -7.21 -17.67
N THR A 91 -6.40 -7.29 -18.92
CA THR A 91 -7.71 -6.81 -19.38
C THR A 91 -8.38 -7.93 -20.16
N ARG A 92 -9.64 -8.18 -19.84
CA ARG A 92 -10.44 -9.21 -20.48
C ARG A 92 -10.42 -9.05 -22.01
N GLN A 93 -10.03 -10.10 -22.71
CA GLN A 93 -9.95 -10.14 -24.17
C GLN A 93 -11.04 -11.04 -24.76
N LYS A 94 -11.43 -10.78 -26.02
CA LYS A 94 -12.35 -11.67 -26.77
C LYS A 94 -11.69 -13.01 -27.09
N LYS A 95 -10.38 -13.00 -27.40
CA LYS A 95 -9.59 -14.17 -27.77
C LYS A 95 -8.85 -14.75 -26.57
N LYS A 96 -9.43 -15.77 -25.94
CA LYS A 96 -8.88 -16.41 -24.72
C LYS A 96 -7.50 -17.03 -24.88
N SER A 97 -7.14 -17.49 -26.09
CA SER A 97 -5.83 -18.13 -26.32
C SER A 97 -4.62 -17.18 -26.22
N THR A 98 -4.86 -15.87 -26.12
CA THR A 98 -3.84 -14.84 -25.96
C THR A 98 -4.06 -14.02 -24.69
N ASP A 99 -4.97 -14.47 -23.82
CA ASP A 99 -5.18 -13.84 -22.53
C ASP A 99 -3.98 -14.07 -21.61
N GLY A 100 -3.59 -13.01 -20.89
CA GLY A 100 -2.49 -13.06 -19.94
C GLY A 100 -2.17 -11.66 -19.43
N PHE A 101 -1.35 -11.60 -18.39
CA PHE A 101 -0.84 -10.33 -17.89
C PHE A 101 0.14 -9.71 -18.88
N ARG A 102 -0.03 -8.41 -19.11
CA ARG A 102 0.95 -7.58 -19.80
C ARG A 102 1.75 -6.83 -18.74
N THR A 103 3.08 -6.80 -18.88
CA THR A 103 3.93 -5.90 -18.10
C THR A 103 3.98 -4.55 -18.80
N ILE A 104 3.63 -3.50 -18.09
CA ILE A 104 3.68 -2.12 -18.56
C ILE A 104 4.83 -1.46 -17.81
N LEU A 105 5.85 -1.02 -18.56
CA LEU A 105 6.98 -0.28 -18.00
C LEU A 105 6.65 1.20 -17.87
N THR A 106 7.21 1.86 -16.88
CA THR A 106 7.14 3.32 -16.76
C THR A 106 7.80 3.99 -17.96
N GLY A 107 7.28 5.15 -18.34
CA GLY A 107 7.80 5.94 -19.45
C GLY A 107 7.32 7.38 -19.39
N PRO A 108 7.83 8.25 -20.28
CA PRO A 108 7.52 9.70 -20.29
C PRO A 108 6.05 10.01 -20.59
N ASP A 109 5.28 9.05 -21.12
CA ASP A 109 3.84 9.22 -21.37
C ASP A 109 2.98 9.06 -20.10
N HIS A 110 3.58 8.61 -18.99
CA HIS A 110 2.90 8.53 -17.70
C HIS A 110 2.97 9.88 -16.97
N PRO A 111 1.88 10.31 -16.31
CA PRO A 111 1.85 11.57 -15.57
C PRO A 111 3.04 11.71 -14.61
N PHE A 112 3.60 12.91 -14.50
CA PHE A 112 4.74 13.29 -13.66
C PHE A 112 6.10 12.70 -14.06
N TYR A 113 6.18 11.64 -14.85
CA TYR A 113 7.44 10.98 -15.16
C TYR A 113 8.21 11.61 -16.32
N LYS A 114 7.55 12.40 -17.17
CA LYS A 114 8.16 13.03 -18.34
C LYS A 114 9.40 13.88 -18.00
N SER A 115 9.40 14.54 -16.85
CA SER A 115 10.53 15.38 -16.42
C SER A 115 11.77 14.57 -16.00
N PHE A 116 11.62 13.29 -15.71
CA PHE A 116 12.68 12.40 -15.21
C PHE A 116 13.09 11.34 -16.23
N LEU A 117 12.17 10.94 -17.09
CA LEU A 117 12.37 9.86 -18.06
C LEU A 117 12.42 10.40 -19.48
N PRO A 118 13.61 10.45 -20.12
CA PRO A 118 13.75 10.89 -21.50
C PRO A 118 13.09 9.91 -22.50
N ASN A 119 13.07 8.62 -22.18
CA ASN A 119 12.49 7.55 -22.99
C ASN A 119 11.92 6.44 -22.12
N GLY A 120 11.02 5.62 -22.68
CA GLY A 120 10.51 4.43 -22.05
C GLY A 120 11.64 3.44 -21.70
N GLY A 121 11.50 2.73 -20.59
CA GLY A 121 12.49 1.76 -20.11
C GLY A 121 13.66 2.34 -19.30
N HIS A 122 13.77 3.66 -19.18
CA HIS A 122 14.61 4.27 -18.16
C HIS A 122 13.91 4.14 -16.80
N SER A 123 14.67 3.74 -15.78
CA SER A 123 14.11 3.47 -14.45
C SER A 123 14.16 4.69 -13.56
N LEU A 124 13.08 4.93 -12.80
CA LEU A 124 13.08 5.83 -11.64
C LEU A 124 13.58 5.09 -10.42
N GLY A 125 14.32 5.82 -9.56
CA GLY A 125 14.64 5.38 -8.21
C GLY A 125 13.65 5.91 -7.18
N PHE A 126 13.78 5.45 -5.93
CA PHE A 126 12.92 5.88 -4.83
C PHE A 126 12.97 7.40 -4.59
N MET A 127 14.15 8.02 -4.77
CA MET A 127 14.32 9.46 -4.60
C MET A 127 13.61 10.27 -5.69
N ASP A 128 13.57 9.76 -6.93
CA ASP A 128 12.86 10.42 -8.01
C ASP A 128 11.34 10.46 -7.74
N VAL A 129 10.80 9.37 -7.15
CA VAL A 129 9.39 9.35 -6.72
C VAL A 129 9.12 10.41 -5.64
N LYS A 130 10.05 10.63 -4.71
CA LYS A 130 9.95 11.71 -3.71
C LYS A 130 10.01 13.10 -4.33
N MET A 131 10.77 13.27 -5.41
CA MET A 131 10.78 14.53 -6.17
C MET A 131 9.45 14.77 -6.89
N CYS A 132 8.82 13.72 -7.43
CA CYS A 132 7.46 13.82 -7.99
C CYS A 132 6.43 14.25 -6.92
N GLU A 133 6.51 13.67 -5.72
CA GLU A 133 5.66 14.02 -4.58
C GLU A 133 5.82 15.50 -4.19
N LEU A 134 7.08 15.98 -4.10
CA LEU A 134 7.36 17.38 -3.82
C LEU A 134 6.85 18.30 -4.93
N GLN A 135 7.00 17.94 -6.21
CA GLN A 135 6.46 18.69 -7.34
C GLN A 135 4.94 18.84 -7.25
N MET A 136 4.22 17.78 -6.87
CA MET A 136 2.77 17.82 -6.68
C MET A 136 2.38 18.79 -5.54
N LEU A 137 3.12 18.77 -4.44
CA LEU A 137 2.90 19.68 -3.31
C LEU A 137 3.15 21.15 -3.73
N LEU A 138 4.25 21.43 -4.40
CA LEU A 138 4.56 22.81 -4.90
C LEU A 138 3.51 23.29 -5.88
N PHE A 139 3.06 22.45 -6.80
CA PHE A 139 1.99 22.77 -7.72
C PHE A 139 0.69 23.11 -6.97
N ALA A 140 0.32 22.33 -5.95
CA ALA A 140 -0.87 22.59 -5.16
C ALA A 140 -0.79 23.94 -4.42
N ILE A 141 0.37 24.28 -3.87
CA ILE A 141 0.61 25.57 -3.20
C ILE A 141 0.50 26.72 -4.20
N GLU A 142 1.13 26.60 -5.37
CA GLU A 142 1.15 27.65 -6.41
C GLU A 142 -0.25 27.94 -6.96
N HIS A 143 -1.08 26.90 -7.09
CA HIS A 143 -2.41 27.01 -7.72
C HIS A 143 -3.56 27.05 -6.72
N ASP A 144 -3.27 27.10 -5.40
CA ASP A 144 -4.26 27.06 -4.32
C ASP A 144 -5.26 25.91 -4.48
N THR A 145 -4.71 24.70 -4.75
CA THR A 145 -5.50 23.47 -4.92
C THR A 145 -5.17 22.46 -3.83
N GLU A 146 -6.10 21.56 -3.56
CA GLU A 146 -5.83 20.45 -2.65
C GLU A 146 -4.88 19.43 -3.28
N THR A 147 -4.01 18.86 -2.46
CA THR A 147 -3.18 17.71 -2.83
C THR A 147 -3.75 16.43 -2.25
N TRP A 148 -3.46 15.31 -2.88
CA TRP A 148 -3.79 13.99 -2.36
C TRP A 148 -2.52 13.10 -2.37
N PRO A 149 -2.25 12.32 -1.31
CA PRO A 149 -2.98 12.24 -0.04
C PRO A 149 -2.85 13.50 0.81
N ASN A 150 -3.87 13.79 1.62
CA ASN A 150 -3.94 14.90 2.57
C ASN A 150 -4.11 14.38 4.01
N PHE A 151 -4.21 15.28 4.99
CA PHE A 151 -4.40 14.90 6.40
C PHE A 151 -5.72 14.18 6.67
N GLU A 152 -6.79 14.50 5.91
CA GLU A 152 -8.05 13.75 5.98
C GLU A 152 -7.84 12.28 5.59
N SER A 153 -7.10 12.03 4.51
CA SER A 153 -6.72 10.67 4.08
C SER A 153 -5.91 9.96 5.17
N GLY A 154 -5.00 10.66 5.84
CA GLY A 154 -4.24 10.14 6.97
C GLY A 154 -5.14 9.75 8.14
N TYR A 155 -6.08 10.61 8.50
CA TYR A 155 -7.05 10.34 9.56
C TYR A 155 -7.94 9.12 9.27
N GLU A 156 -8.41 8.96 8.02
CA GLU A 156 -9.16 7.78 7.62
C GLU A 156 -8.33 6.49 7.76
N ILE A 157 -7.03 6.53 7.47
CA ILE A 157 -6.12 5.40 7.69
C ILE A 157 -5.98 5.06 9.17
N GLU A 158 -5.79 6.07 10.04
CA GLU A 158 -5.67 5.89 11.49
C GLU A 158 -6.94 5.26 12.10
N LYS A 159 -8.13 5.63 11.63
CA LYS A 159 -9.38 4.98 12.06
C LYS A 159 -9.41 3.49 11.71
N VAL A 160 -8.87 3.12 10.55
CA VAL A 160 -8.78 1.71 10.16
C VAL A 160 -7.80 0.96 11.06
N MET A 161 -6.65 1.54 11.35
CA MET A 161 -5.63 0.94 12.22
C MET A 161 -6.18 0.73 13.64
N ASP A 162 -6.80 1.75 14.27
CA ASP A 162 -7.49 1.62 15.56
C ASP A 162 -8.56 0.51 15.55
N ALA A 163 -9.35 0.44 14.48
CA ALA A 163 -10.39 -0.58 14.36
C ALA A 163 -9.80 -2.00 14.24
N VAL A 164 -8.64 -2.18 13.61
CA VAL A 164 -7.93 -3.46 13.56
C VAL A 164 -7.43 -3.85 14.95
N ASP A 165 -6.84 -2.92 15.71
CA ASP A 165 -6.39 -3.18 17.09
C ASP A 165 -7.55 -3.61 17.99
N ARG A 166 -8.66 -2.89 17.95
CA ARG A 166 -9.89 -3.26 18.67
C ARG A 166 -10.44 -4.62 18.24
N SER A 167 -10.33 -4.93 16.95
CA SER A 167 -10.74 -6.22 16.42
C SER A 167 -9.87 -7.36 16.94
N ALA A 168 -8.55 -7.19 16.92
CA ALA A 168 -7.60 -8.17 17.45
C ALA A 168 -7.85 -8.46 18.93
N LEU A 169 -8.14 -7.44 19.75
CA LEU A 169 -8.46 -7.59 21.16
C LEU A 169 -9.80 -8.27 21.42
N SER A 170 -10.81 -8.03 20.59
CA SER A 170 -12.17 -8.52 20.80
C SER A 170 -12.54 -9.78 20.02
N GLY A 171 -11.77 -10.15 19.00
CA GLY A 171 -12.06 -11.23 18.07
C GLY A 171 -13.30 -10.97 17.19
N ARG A 172 -13.70 -9.71 16.98
CA ARG A 172 -14.96 -9.34 16.33
C ARG A 172 -14.76 -8.35 15.19
N TRP A 173 -15.73 -8.31 14.27
CA TRP A 173 -15.82 -7.24 13.28
C TRP A 173 -16.08 -5.90 13.96
N ILE A 174 -15.26 -4.90 13.62
CA ILE A 174 -15.39 -3.52 14.08
C ILE A 174 -15.85 -2.66 12.91
N LYS A 175 -16.89 -1.85 13.12
CA LYS A 175 -17.33 -0.81 12.19
C LYS A 175 -16.44 0.44 12.34
N ILE A 176 -16.22 1.10 11.21
CA ILE A 176 -15.45 2.36 11.10
C ILE A 176 -16.41 3.50 10.83
#